data_7ff0b53538c935b47e319ad7cad18554
#
_entry.id   7ff0b53538c935b47e319ad7cad18554
#
_cell.length_a   1.000
_cell.length_b   1.000
_cell.length_c   1.000
_cell.angle_alpha   90.00
_cell.angle_beta   90.00
_cell.angle_gamma   90.00
#
_symmetry.space_group_name_H-M   'P 1'
#
loop_
_entity.id
_entity.type
_entity.pdbx_description
1 polymer ?
#
loop_
_entity_poly.entity_id
_entity_poly.type
_entity_poly.pdbx_seq_one_letter_code
_entity_poly.pdbx_strand_id
1 'polypeptide(L)'
;EQDITDTWEARERVVVAIQNVAHAELLIRRGRRIASKSSAELHVVHVIFGDSFSSGGSSVAGSAQQLSKLQSLAQDVGARLHQVTGDSVPEALLNFARSVNATQLVLGVSPRRRLGLHWRGTVAEAVLRDSGKIDCHIVNLPSDKPSPLSPLLRPLHSLPRRAVSWVGAAVAFIALTA
;
A
#
# COMPACT_ATOMS: atom_id res chain seq x y z
N GLU A 1 -25.52 24.38 -40.47
CA GLU A 1 -24.19 24.07 -39.97
C GLU A 1 -24.31 24.05 -38.44
N GLN A 2 -24.65 22.87 -37.90
CA GLN A 2 -24.81 22.64 -36.47
C GLN A 2 -23.45 22.27 -35.94
N ASP A 3 -22.83 23.20 -35.25
CA ASP A 3 -21.65 23.00 -34.41
C ASP A 3 -22.04 22.16 -33.20
N ILE A 4 -21.91 20.84 -33.32
CA ILE A 4 -22.11 19.89 -32.21
C ILE A 4 -20.83 19.94 -31.39
N THR A 5 -20.71 20.98 -30.59
CA THR A 5 -19.77 20.99 -29.46
C THR A 5 -20.41 20.17 -28.32
N ASP A 6 -20.64 18.90 -28.57
CA ASP A 6 -20.98 17.96 -27.52
C ASP A 6 -19.70 17.69 -26.75
N THR A 7 -19.41 18.58 -25.81
CA THR A 7 -18.37 18.39 -24.82
C THR A 7 -18.82 17.20 -23.98
N TRP A 8 -18.44 15.99 -24.41
CA TRP A 8 -18.50 14.81 -23.56
C TRP A 8 -17.73 15.17 -22.30
N GLU A 9 -18.46 15.44 -21.25
CA GLU A 9 -17.91 15.61 -19.92
C GLU A 9 -17.19 14.29 -19.57
N ALA A 10 -15.91 14.23 -19.92
CA ALA A 10 -15.07 13.08 -19.65
C ALA A 10 -14.95 13.03 -18.12
N ARG A 11 -15.86 12.29 -17.48
CA ARG A 11 -15.80 12.09 -16.02
C ARG A 11 -14.43 11.58 -15.68
N GLU A 12 -13.77 12.29 -14.81
CA GLU A 12 -12.50 11.82 -14.27
C GLU A 12 -12.67 10.44 -13.66
N ARG A 13 -11.66 9.59 -13.81
CA ARG A 13 -11.65 8.25 -13.24
C ARG A 13 -10.40 8.05 -12.41
N VAL A 14 -10.63 7.65 -11.17
CA VAL A 14 -9.58 7.35 -10.19
C VAL A 14 -9.48 5.83 -10.04
N VAL A 15 -8.30 5.28 -10.28
CA VAL A 15 -8.00 3.86 -10.10
C VAL A 15 -7.16 3.69 -8.83
N VAL A 16 -7.57 2.76 -7.96
CA VAL A 16 -6.83 2.40 -6.74
C VAL A 16 -6.28 0.98 -6.88
N ALA A 17 -4.96 0.85 -6.89
CA ALA A 17 -4.30 -0.45 -6.98
C ALA A 17 -4.11 -1.09 -5.60
N ILE A 18 -4.68 -2.29 -5.43
CA ILE A 18 -4.57 -3.08 -4.21
C ILE A 18 -3.66 -4.28 -4.47
N GLN A 19 -2.52 -4.33 -3.77
CA GLN A 19 -1.62 -5.48 -3.77
C GLN A 19 -1.83 -6.36 -2.53
N ASN A 20 -2.14 -5.74 -1.38
CA ASN A 20 -2.37 -6.44 -0.12
C ASN A 20 -3.68 -5.95 0.52
N VAL A 21 -4.55 -6.89 0.84
CA VAL A 21 -5.86 -6.63 1.45
C VAL A 21 -5.74 -5.97 2.83
N ALA A 22 -4.63 -6.21 3.55
CA ALA A 22 -4.38 -5.56 4.85
C ALA A 22 -4.35 -4.03 4.76
N HIS A 23 -3.94 -3.48 3.63
CA HIS A 23 -3.86 -2.04 3.42
C HIS A 23 -4.97 -1.48 2.51
N ALA A 24 -5.90 -2.34 2.08
CA ALA A 24 -6.95 -1.98 1.13
C ALA A 24 -7.82 -0.83 1.63
N GLU A 25 -8.26 -0.89 2.89
CA GLU A 25 -9.12 0.14 3.47
C GLU A 25 -8.47 1.53 3.42
N LEU A 26 -7.19 1.63 3.78
CA LEU A 26 -6.45 2.89 3.74
C LEU A 26 -6.36 3.45 2.33
N LEU A 27 -6.04 2.61 1.35
CA LEU A 27 -5.90 3.02 -0.05
C LEU A 27 -7.24 3.40 -0.67
N ILE A 28 -8.30 2.61 -0.43
CA ILE A 28 -9.66 2.88 -0.92
C ILE A 28 -10.20 4.18 -0.34
N ARG A 29 -10.03 4.43 0.97
CA ARG A 29 -10.42 5.70 1.60
C ARG A 29 -9.64 6.88 1.01
N ARG A 30 -8.36 6.69 0.69
CA ARG A 30 -7.55 7.74 0.02
C ARG A 30 -8.08 8.01 -1.38
N GLY A 31 -8.32 6.97 -2.18
CA GLY A 31 -8.91 7.08 -3.51
C GLY A 31 -10.28 7.75 -3.48
N ARG A 32 -11.16 7.36 -2.54
CA ARG A 32 -12.46 7.99 -2.36
C ARG A 32 -12.36 9.50 -2.10
N ARG A 33 -11.42 9.92 -1.27
CA ARG A 33 -11.20 11.34 -0.99
C ARG A 33 -10.72 12.11 -2.22
N ILE A 34 -9.89 11.47 -3.06
CA ILE A 34 -9.45 12.06 -4.33
C ILE A 34 -10.63 12.16 -5.29
N ALA A 35 -11.34 11.05 -5.51
CA ALA A 35 -12.50 10.98 -6.41
C ALA A 35 -13.62 11.97 -6.02
N SER A 36 -13.88 12.16 -4.72
CA SER A 36 -14.92 13.10 -4.26
C SER A 36 -14.62 14.56 -4.58
N LYS A 37 -13.36 14.94 -4.75
CA LYS A 37 -12.99 16.34 -5.05
C LYS A 37 -13.30 16.73 -6.50
N SER A 38 -13.23 15.76 -7.41
CA SER A 38 -13.47 15.97 -8.85
C SER A 38 -14.74 15.29 -9.34
N SER A 39 -15.59 14.77 -8.43
CA SER A 39 -16.78 13.98 -8.78
C SER A 39 -16.45 12.79 -9.69
N ALA A 40 -15.23 12.25 -9.53
CA ALA A 40 -14.69 11.18 -10.35
C ALA A 40 -15.32 9.82 -10.01
N GLU A 41 -15.36 8.94 -11.01
CA GLU A 41 -15.70 7.54 -10.83
C GLU A 41 -14.51 6.80 -10.17
N LEU A 42 -14.79 5.98 -9.14
CA LEU A 42 -13.77 5.25 -8.40
C LEU A 42 -13.73 3.77 -8.79
N HIS A 43 -12.58 3.32 -9.25
CA HIS A 43 -12.30 1.93 -9.57
C HIS A 43 -11.24 1.38 -8.61
N VAL A 44 -11.48 0.19 -8.07
CA VAL A 44 -10.52 -0.56 -7.26
C VAL A 44 -10.04 -1.73 -8.09
N VAL A 45 -8.74 -1.88 -8.27
CA VAL A 45 -8.15 -2.98 -9.04
C VAL A 45 -7.25 -3.84 -8.16
N HIS A 46 -7.49 -5.14 -8.21
CA HIS A 46 -6.64 -6.16 -7.61
C HIS A 46 -6.00 -6.98 -8.71
N VAL A 47 -4.66 -6.93 -8.81
CA VAL A 47 -3.92 -7.69 -9.82
C VAL A 47 -3.55 -9.06 -9.24
N ILE A 48 -4.00 -10.11 -9.93
CA ILE A 48 -3.68 -11.51 -9.62
C ILE A 48 -2.50 -11.92 -10.48
N PHE A 49 -1.40 -12.30 -9.84
CA PHE A 49 -0.22 -12.78 -10.54
C PHE A 49 -0.36 -14.26 -10.90
N GLY A 50 -0.01 -14.64 -12.13
CA GLY A 50 -0.21 -16.01 -12.66
C GLY A 50 0.42 -17.12 -11.83
N ASP A 51 1.55 -16.87 -11.16
CA ASP A 51 2.24 -17.85 -10.30
C ASP A 51 1.53 -18.11 -8.95
N SER A 52 0.50 -17.34 -8.61
CA SER A 52 -0.26 -17.55 -7.37
C SER A 52 -1.04 -18.88 -7.36
N PHE A 53 -1.26 -19.47 -8.53
CA PHE A 53 -1.89 -20.78 -8.66
C PHE A 53 -0.90 -21.94 -8.45
N SER A 54 0.40 -21.72 -8.67
CA SER A 54 1.44 -22.75 -8.59
C SER A 54 2.11 -22.85 -7.22
N SER A 55 2.12 -21.76 -6.47
CA SER A 55 2.70 -21.73 -5.11
C SER A 55 1.66 -22.23 -4.11
N GLY A 56 1.60 -23.53 -3.86
CA GLY A 56 0.65 -24.24 -3.02
C GLY A 56 0.53 -23.80 -1.53
N GLY A 57 0.47 -22.51 -1.25
CA GLY A 57 0.48 -21.95 0.10
C GLY A 57 -0.70 -21.07 0.50
N SER A 58 -1.50 -20.56 -0.44
CA SER A 58 -2.73 -19.86 -0.08
C SER A 58 -3.93 -20.74 -0.37
N SER A 59 -4.59 -21.22 0.67
CA SER A 59 -5.83 -21.97 0.50
C SER A 59 -6.83 -21.16 -0.34
N VAL A 60 -7.51 -21.81 -1.26
CA VAL A 60 -8.58 -21.19 -2.09
C VAL A 60 -9.60 -20.46 -1.20
N ALA A 61 -9.85 -20.97 -0.01
CA ALA A 61 -10.69 -20.33 1.01
C ALA A 61 -10.14 -18.96 1.48
N GLY A 62 -8.82 -18.83 1.67
CA GLY A 62 -8.19 -17.57 2.07
C GLY A 62 -8.28 -16.48 0.98
N SER A 63 -8.14 -16.87 -0.28
CA SER A 63 -8.27 -15.94 -1.41
C SER A 63 -9.72 -15.47 -1.60
N ALA A 64 -10.70 -16.37 -1.44
CA ALA A 64 -12.12 -16.02 -1.51
C ALA A 64 -12.53 -15.04 -0.39
N GLN A 65 -12.05 -15.26 0.84
CA GLN A 65 -12.32 -14.35 1.96
C GLN A 65 -11.67 -12.98 1.77
N GLN A 66 -10.46 -12.93 1.23
CA GLN A 66 -9.79 -11.67 0.89
C GLN A 66 -10.55 -10.89 -0.16
N LEU A 67 -11.06 -11.59 -1.17
CA LEU A 67 -11.82 -10.99 -2.25
C LEU A 67 -13.17 -10.45 -1.74
N SER A 68 -13.91 -11.22 -0.93
CA SER A 68 -15.18 -10.77 -0.35
C SER A 68 -14.97 -9.52 0.53
N LYS A 69 -13.87 -9.44 1.27
CA LYS A 69 -13.50 -8.24 2.03
C LYS A 69 -13.23 -7.04 1.11
N LEU A 70 -12.50 -7.23 0.01
CA LEU A 70 -12.27 -6.16 -0.96
C LEU A 70 -13.57 -5.69 -1.60
N GLN A 71 -14.47 -6.61 -1.91
CA GLN A 71 -15.76 -6.31 -2.50
C GLN A 71 -16.63 -5.47 -1.56
N SER A 72 -16.73 -5.84 -0.27
CA SER A 72 -17.47 -5.04 0.70
C SER A 72 -16.86 -3.64 0.86
N LEU A 73 -15.54 -3.53 0.99
CA LEU A 73 -14.87 -2.23 1.11
C LEU A 73 -15.09 -1.33 -0.12
N ALA A 74 -15.08 -1.91 -1.32
CA ALA A 74 -15.35 -1.17 -2.54
C ALA A 74 -16.81 -0.71 -2.60
N GLN A 75 -17.76 -1.58 -2.25
CA GLN A 75 -19.19 -1.27 -2.21
C GLN A 75 -19.53 -0.16 -1.21
N ASP A 76 -18.93 -0.18 -0.03
CA ASP A 76 -19.14 0.82 1.04
C ASP A 76 -18.81 2.25 0.58
N VAL A 77 -17.88 2.38 -0.35
CA VAL A 77 -17.48 3.69 -0.90
C VAL A 77 -18.08 3.98 -2.29
N GLY A 78 -18.91 3.09 -2.82
CA GLY A 78 -19.49 3.20 -4.15
C GLY A 78 -18.47 3.02 -5.28
N ALA A 79 -17.39 2.26 -5.04
CA ALA A 79 -16.38 1.94 -6.05
C ALA A 79 -16.68 0.61 -6.75
N ARG A 80 -16.18 0.49 -7.99
CA ARG A 80 -16.23 -0.78 -8.73
C ARG A 80 -14.96 -1.56 -8.50
N LEU A 81 -15.09 -2.82 -8.05
CA LEU A 81 -13.97 -3.75 -7.90
C LEU A 81 -13.70 -4.48 -9.21
N HIS A 82 -12.45 -4.51 -9.61
CA HIS A 82 -11.95 -5.25 -10.77
C HIS A 82 -10.83 -6.19 -10.37
N GLN A 83 -10.81 -7.36 -10.99
CA GLN A 83 -9.71 -8.30 -10.93
C GLN A 83 -9.05 -8.37 -12.29
N VAL A 84 -7.75 -8.22 -12.32
CA VAL A 84 -6.95 -8.28 -13.55
C VAL A 84 -5.85 -9.29 -13.36
N THR A 85 -5.70 -10.19 -14.32
CA THR A 85 -4.59 -11.15 -14.36
C THR A 85 -3.51 -10.66 -15.31
N GLY A 86 -2.25 -10.91 -14.98
CA GLY A 86 -1.13 -10.58 -15.86
C GLY A 86 0.19 -11.13 -15.34
N ASP A 87 1.15 -11.25 -16.25
CA ASP A 87 2.51 -11.72 -15.94
C ASP A 87 3.36 -10.62 -15.32
N SER A 88 2.97 -9.36 -15.52
CA SER A 88 3.62 -8.18 -14.98
C SER A 88 2.58 -7.29 -14.31
N VAL A 89 2.71 -7.10 -13.00
CA VAL A 89 1.78 -6.25 -12.22
C VAL A 89 1.74 -4.81 -12.73
N PRO A 90 2.88 -4.13 -13.01
CA PRO A 90 2.85 -2.77 -13.55
C PRO A 90 2.12 -2.67 -14.88
N GLU A 91 2.39 -3.60 -15.80
CA GLU A 91 1.76 -3.59 -17.13
C GLU A 91 0.26 -3.87 -17.07
N ALA A 92 -0.16 -4.90 -16.31
CA ALA A 92 -1.56 -5.22 -16.13
C ALA A 92 -2.34 -4.04 -15.53
N LEU A 93 -1.74 -3.36 -14.55
CA LEU A 93 -2.33 -2.19 -13.90
C LEU A 93 -2.46 -1.01 -14.86
N LEU A 94 -1.40 -0.69 -15.61
CA LEU A 94 -1.42 0.41 -16.58
C LEU A 94 -2.36 0.14 -17.75
N ASN A 95 -2.41 -1.10 -18.25
CA ASN A 95 -3.33 -1.49 -19.30
C ASN A 95 -4.78 -1.36 -18.83
N PHE A 96 -5.09 -1.79 -17.61
CA PHE A 96 -6.40 -1.57 -17.01
C PHE A 96 -6.71 -0.08 -16.86
N ALA A 97 -5.80 0.71 -16.29
CA ALA A 97 -6.00 2.15 -16.12
C ALA A 97 -6.28 2.86 -17.45
N ARG A 98 -5.56 2.49 -18.50
CA ARG A 98 -5.77 3.01 -19.86
C ARG A 98 -7.12 2.55 -20.45
N SER A 99 -7.51 1.31 -20.24
CA SER A 99 -8.77 0.77 -20.76
C SER A 99 -10.00 1.46 -20.17
N VAL A 100 -9.90 1.93 -18.93
CA VAL A 100 -10.97 2.71 -18.28
C VAL A 100 -10.77 4.23 -18.45
N ASN A 101 -9.80 4.68 -19.25
CA ASN A 101 -9.43 6.09 -19.39
C ASN A 101 -9.22 6.77 -18.02
N ALA A 102 -8.46 6.12 -17.14
CA ALA A 102 -8.13 6.69 -15.84
C ALA A 102 -7.29 7.95 -15.99
N THR A 103 -7.66 8.99 -15.25
CA THR A 103 -6.89 10.23 -15.13
C THR A 103 -5.93 10.19 -13.96
N GLN A 104 -6.27 9.43 -12.92
CA GLN A 104 -5.52 9.34 -11.68
C GLN A 104 -5.37 7.89 -11.21
N LEU A 105 -4.20 7.56 -10.68
CA LEU A 105 -3.85 6.23 -10.17
C LEU A 105 -3.27 6.33 -8.77
N VAL A 106 -3.84 5.60 -7.81
CA VAL A 106 -3.40 5.57 -6.41
C VAL A 106 -2.66 4.26 -6.14
N LEU A 107 -1.42 4.37 -5.67
CA LEU A 107 -0.51 3.25 -5.39
C LEU A 107 -0.05 3.25 -3.94
N GLY A 108 -0.01 2.10 -3.31
CA GLY A 108 0.58 1.91 -1.99
C GLY A 108 2.05 1.49 -2.07
N VAL A 109 2.91 2.12 -1.26
CA VAL A 109 4.33 1.77 -1.16
C VAL A 109 4.69 1.47 0.29
N SER A 110 5.26 0.29 0.55
CA SER A 110 5.76 -0.08 1.86
C SER A 110 7.22 0.37 2.03
N PRO A 111 7.58 1.04 3.14
CA PRO A 111 8.94 1.56 3.36
C PRO A 111 10.01 0.46 3.42
N ARG A 112 9.64 -0.79 3.70
CA ARG A 112 10.58 -1.92 3.80
C ARG A 112 11.25 -2.33 2.49
N ARG A 113 10.62 -2.06 1.36
CA ARG A 113 11.22 -2.37 0.07
C ARG A 113 12.35 -1.41 -0.33
N ARG A 114 12.54 -0.31 0.42
CA ARG A 114 13.61 0.67 0.18
C ARG A 114 14.99 0.24 0.70
N LEU A 115 15.07 -0.75 1.63
CA LEU A 115 16.35 -1.15 2.26
C LEU A 115 17.02 -2.39 1.62
N GLY A 116 16.42 -2.99 0.62
CA GLY A 116 17.04 -4.13 -0.07
C GLY A 116 17.97 -3.70 -1.21
N LEU A 117 19.16 -4.29 -1.29
CA LEU A 117 20.22 -4.08 -2.29
C LEU A 117 19.79 -4.38 -3.75
N HIS A 118 18.52 -4.67 -3.98
CA HIS A 118 17.93 -4.88 -5.31
C HIS A 118 17.11 -3.66 -5.70
N TRP A 119 17.79 -2.65 -6.20
CA TRP A 119 17.24 -1.50 -6.92
C TRP A 119 16.64 -1.88 -8.28
N ARG A 120 16.07 -3.05 -8.41
CA ARG A 120 15.28 -3.41 -9.60
C ARG A 120 13.84 -3.04 -9.31
N GLY A 121 13.49 -1.82 -9.73
CA GLY A 121 12.19 -1.24 -9.93
C GLY A 121 11.05 -1.79 -9.07
N THR A 122 10.68 -1.07 -8.02
CA THR A 122 9.41 -1.36 -7.35
C THR A 122 8.27 -1.24 -8.35
N VAL A 123 7.15 -1.95 -8.14
CA VAL A 123 5.95 -1.81 -8.98
C VAL A 123 5.58 -0.33 -9.17
N ALA A 124 5.71 0.49 -8.12
CA ALA A 124 5.42 1.91 -8.17
C ALA A 124 6.37 2.68 -9.11
N GLU A 125 7.67 2.36 -9.10
CA GLU A 125 8.65 3.00 -10.01
C GLU A 125 8.40 2.62 -11.47
N ALA A 126 8.08 1.35 -11.73
CA ALA A 126 7.75 0.91 -13.08
C ALA A 126 6.47 1.60 -13.58
N VAL A 127 5.43 1.66 -12.73
CA VAL A 127 4.20 2.37 -13.06
C VAL A 127 4.44 3.85 -13.31
N LEU A 128 5.21 4.54 -12.44
CA LEU A 128 5.52 5.97 -12.61
C LEU A 128 6.26 6.26 -13.92
N ARG A 129 7.22 5.41 -14.29
CA ARG A 129 7.96 5.55 -15.52
C ARG A 129 7.07 5.46 -16.75
N ASP A 130 6.11 4.54 -16.73
CA ASP A 130 5.31 4.18 -17.89
C ASP A 130 3.86 4.73 -17.83
N SER A 131 3.51 5.56 -16.80
CA SER A 131 2.18 6.10 -16.56
C SER A 131 1.72 7.11 -17.62
N GLY A 132 2.65 7.79 -18.29
CA GLY A 132 2.33 8.77 -19.32
C GLY A 132 1.53 9.95 -18.78
N LYS A 133 0.26 10.08 -19.21
CA LYS A 133 -0.64 11.19 -18.82
C LYS A 133 -1.46 10.91 -17.55
N ILE A 134 -1.26 9.75 -16.92
CA ILE A 134 -2.00 9.36 -15.70
C ILE A 134 -1.28 9.94 -14.48
N ASP A 135 -1.96 10.74 -13.70
CA ASP A 135 -1.42 11.30 -12.44
C ASP A 135 -1.30 10.21 -11.37
N CYS A 136 -0.10 9.98 -10.85
CA CYS A 136 0.15 8.93 -9.87
C CYS A 136 0.25 9.49 -8.44
N HIS A 137 -0.60 8.99 -7.56
CA HIS A 137 -0.60 9.28 -6.13
C HIS A 137 0.06 8.15 -5.34
N ILE A 138 1.22 8.41 -4.77
CA ILE A 138 1.94 7.44 -3.96
C ILE A 138 1.57 7.59 -2.48
N VAL A 139 1.08 6.52 -1.89
CA VAL A 139 0.67 6.45 -0.48
C VAL A 139 1.64 5.57 0.30
N ASN A 140 2.31 6.14 1.31
CA ASN A 140 3.14 5.36 2.20
C ASN A 140 2.27 4.49 3.11
N LEU A 141 2.49 3.18 3.03
CA LEU A 141 1.80 2.19 3.85
C LEU A 141 2.52 1.97 5.18
N PRO A 142 1.80 1.75 6.29
CA PRO A 142 2.43 1.40 7.55
C PRO A 142 3.17 0.06 7.43
N SER A 143 4.26 -0.09 8.17
CA SER A 143 4.98 -1.37 8.26
C SER A 143 4.26 -2.30 9.20
N ASP A 144 3.84 -3.48 8.73
CA ASP A 144 3.16 -4.50 9.56
C ASP A 144 4.07 -5.17 10.62
N LYS A 145 5.38 -4.92 10.56
CA LYS A 145 6.33 -5.47 11.55
C LYS A 145 7.08 -4.33 12.22
N PRO A 146 7.31 -4.39 13.53
CA PRO A 146 8.16 -3.42 14.22
C PRO A 146 9.54 -3.38 13.54
N SER A 147 10.05 -2.17 13.29
CA SER A 147 11.39 -2.00 12.73
C SER A 147 12.41 -2.70 13.63
N PRO A 148 13.32 -3.52 13.10
CA PRO A 148 14.36 -4.16 13.92
C PRO A 148 15.28 -3.13 14.62
N LEU A 149 15.26 -1.87 14.22
CA LEU A 149 15.98 -0.76 14.85
C LEU A 149 15.23 -0.14 16.05
N SER A 150 13.95 -0.50 16.27
CA SER A 150 13.17 0.01 17.41
C SER A 150 13.71 -0.41 18.79
N PRO A 151 14.41 -1.55 18.98
CA PRO A 151 14.97 -1.90 20.27
C PRO A 151 16.14 -1.02 20.69
N LEU A 152 16.87 -0.41 19.72
CA LEU A 152 18.08 0.37 20.02
C LEU A 152 17.80 1.81 20.45
N LEU A 153 16.56 2.28 20.26
CA LEU A 153 16.12 3.63 20.64
C LEU A 153 15.06 3.61 21.74
N ARG A 154 14.91 2.50 22.48
CA ARG A 154 14.16 2.57 23.73
C ARG A 154 14.91 3.53 24.67
N PRO A 155 14.31 4.66 25.05
CA PRO A 155 14.92 5.53 26.03
C PRO A 155 15.16 4.69 27.30
N LEU A 156 16.36 4.79 27.86
CA LEU A 156 16.82 4.12 29.10
C LEU A 156 15.95 4.44 30.33
N HIS A 157 14.78 5.02 30.15
CA HIS A 157 13.87 5.44 31.24
C HIS A 157 13.04 4.32 31.85
N SER A 158 13.17 3.07 31.40
CA SER A 158 12.44 1.93 31.98
C SER A 158 13.28 0.94 32.77
N LEU A 159 14.48 1.31 33.15
CA LEU A 159 15.21 0.54 34.21
C LEU A 159 14.45 0.76 35.50
N PRO A 160 13.91 -0.30 36.15
CA PRO A 160 13.25 -0.15 37.42
C PRO A 160 14.29 0.42 38.40
N ARG A 161 13.92 1.48 39.09
CA ARG A 161 14.76 2.19 40.09
C ARG A 161 15.48 1.27 41.09
N ARG A 162 15.04 0.02 41.18
CA ARG A 162 15.65 -1.01 42.05
C ARG A 162 16.97 -1.59 41.51
N ALA A 163 17.24 -1.54 40.17
CA ALA A 163 18.49 -2.06 39.61
C ALA A 163 19.67 -1.09 39.80
N VAL A 164 19.42 0.21 39.91
CA VAL A 164 20.45 1.23 40.09
C VAL A 164 21.06 1.17 41.52
N SER A 165 20.23 0.74 42.50
CA SER A 165 20.66 0.63 43.91
C SER A 165 21.75 -0.44 44.14
N TRP A 166 21.72 -1.55 43.39
CA TRP A 166 22.68 -2.65 43.57
C TRP A 166 24.03 -2.38 42.92
N VAL A 167 24.07 -1.63 41.82
CA VAL A 167 25.31 -1.26 41.12
C VAL A 167 26.08 -0.24 41.95
N GLY A 168 25.38 0.72 42.55
CA GLY A 168 26.02 1.68 43.50
C GLY A 168 26.60 1.03 44.73
N ALA A 169 25.94 0.04 45.31
CA ALA A 169 26.41 -0.70 46.47
C ALA A 169 27.66 -1.56 46.18
N ALA A 170 27.71 -2.18 45.00
CA ALA A 170 28.89 -2.98 44.59
C ALA A 170 30.12 -2.15 44.33
N VAL A 171 30.00 -0.95 43.75
CA VAL A 171 31.11 -0.03 43.52
C VAL A 171 31.63 0.54 44.82
N ALA A 172 30.77 0.88 45.80
CA ALA A 172 31.15 1.36 47.12
C ALA A 172 31.89 0.29 47.94
N PHE A 173 31.52 -0.98 47.81
CA PHE A 173 32.18 -2.09 48.53
C PHE A 173 33.58 -2.38 48.00
N ILE A 174 33.81 -2.26 46.70
CA ILE A 174 35.14 -2.44 46.08
C ILE A 174 36.08 -1.29 46.44
N ALA A 175 35.60 -0.06 46.59
CA ALA A 175 36.41 1.09 46.96
C ALA A 175 36.83 1.10 48.45
N LEU A 176 36.12 0.34 49.30
CA LEU A 176 36.44 0.27 50.74
C LEU A 176 37.42 -0.86 51.10
N THR A 177 37.67 -1.80 50.14
CA THR A 177 38.57 -2.96 50.37
C THR A 177 39.88 -2.87 49.61
N ALA A 178 40.15 -1.74 48.91
CA ALA A 178 41.45 -1.39 48.31
C ALA A 178 42.16 -0.30 49.14
#